data_d7ed50d8654786e8ca5510ae7ef11bf0
#
_entry.id   d7ed50d8654786e8ca5510ae7ef11bf0
#
_cell.length_a   1.000
_cell.length_b   1.000
_cell.length_c   1.000
_cell.angle_alpha   90.00
_cell.angle_beta   90.00
_cell.angle_gamma   90.00
#
_symmetry.space_group_name_H-M   'P 1'
#
loop_
_entity.id
_entity.type
_entity.pdbx_description
1 polymer ?
#
loop_
_entity_poly.entity_id
_entity_poly.type
_entity_poly.pdbx_seq_one_letter_code
_entity_poly.pdbx_strand_id
1 'polypeptide(L)'
;MKDNISDFPGYYVTVDGKVYSRKNNRHGYLKDYHLLKTKYTKHDGRPYVTLRNPKLGIRRLAKVHRLVALAYIPNPENKPRVCHKDNNPLNNHVDNLYWGTQAENMSQMRLDKRDYRKVSIRAHRRVIRLKSLGWSSSRIGKRFKVNRTCINRVLNKYEALLK
;
A
#
# COMPACT_ATOMS: atom_id res chain seq x y z
N MET A 1 -2.84 24.17 -15.92
CA MET A 1 -2.17 23.33 -14.90
C MET A 1 -0.82 23.94 -14.59
N LYS A 2 -0.41 23.95 -13.31
CA LYS A 2 0.95 24.34 -12.87
C LYS A 2 1.64 23.14 -12.24
N ASP A 3 2.97 23.08 -12.38
CA ASP A 3 3.77 22.04 -11.71
C ASP A 3 3.52 22.09 -10.19
N ASN A 4 3.24 20.94 -9.57
CA ASN A 4 3.01 20.85 -8.13
C ASN A 4 3.84 19.73 -7.45
N ILE A 5 4.86 19.23 -8.13
CA ILE A 5 5.81 18.26 -7.59
C ILE A 5 7.18 18.95 -7.54
N SER A 6 7.59 19.45 -6.37
CA SER A 6 8.73 20.36 -6.17
C SER A 6 10.04 19.86 -6.78
N ASP A 7 10.41 18.59 -6.55
CA ASP A 7 11.68 18.04 -7.01
C ASP A 7 11.68 17.62 -8.50
N PHE A 8 10.51 17.63 -9.14
CA PHE A 8 10.32 17.14 -10.50
C PHE A 8 9.52 18.16 -11.34
N PRO A 9 10.16 19.23 -11.82
CA PRO A 9 9.50 20.22 -12.67
C PRO A 9 8.98 19.57 -13.96
N GLY A 10 7.86 20.06 -14.46
CA GLY A 10 7.17 19.51 -15.64
C GLY A 10 6.22 18.35 -15.32
N TYR A 11 5.92 18.14 -14.05
CA TYR A 11 4.90 17.16 -13.62
C TYR A 11 3.83 17.83 -12.76
N TYR A 12 2.62 17.32 -12.90
CA TYR A 12 1.46 17.73 -12.15
C TYR A 12 0.67 16.50 -11.68
N VAL A 13 0.24 16.50 -10.43
CA VAL A 13 -0.66 15.48 -9.89
C VAL A 13 -1.98 16.14 -9.50
N THR A 14 -3.11 15.47 -9.81
CA THR A 14 -4.45 15.93 -9.43
C THR A 14 -4.87 15.38 -8.07
N VAL A 15 -5.92 15.96 -7.49
CA VAL A 15 -6.53 15.53 -6.21
C VAL A 15 -7.05 14.09 -6.26
N ASP A 16 -7.43 13.59 -7.44
CA ASP A 16 -7.90 12.20 -7.67
C ASP A 16 -6.76 11.23 -8.03
N GLY A 17 -5.50 11.68 -8.01
CA GLY A 17 -4.33 10.83 -8.22
C GLY A 17 -3.96 10.60 -9.68
N LYS A 18 -4.46 11.37 -10.62
CA LYS A 18 -3.94 11.35 -11.99
C LYS A 18 -2.64 12.14 -12.08
N VAL A 19 -1.64 11.60 -12.74
CA VAL A 19 -0.34 12.25 -12.89
C VAL A 19 -0.11 12.64 -14.34
N TYR A 20 0.20 13.89 -14.56
CA TYR A 20 0.44 14.47 -15.86
C TYR A 20 1.89 14.90 -16.02
N SER A 21 2.39 14.89 -17.25
CA SER A 21 3.72 15.38 -17.60
C SER A 21 3.63 16.26 -18.85
N ARG A 22 4.44 17.33 -18.87
CA ARG A 22 4.72 18.10 -20.09
C ARG A 22 6.15 17.87 -20.60
N LYS A 23 6.83 16.80 -20.14
CA LYS A 23 8.18 16.49 -20.59
C LYS A 23 8.19 15.76 -21.92
N ASN A 24 9.03 16.21 -22.82
CA ASN A 24 9.39 15.50 -24.03
C ASN A 24 10.57 14.56 -23.76
N ASN A 25 10.58 13.39 -24.42
CA ASN A 25 11.66 12.40 -24.25
C ASN A 25 13.02 12.86 -24.82
N ARG A 26 13.04 13.84 -25.71
CA ARG A 26 14.23 14.26 -26.44
C ARG A 26 14.80 15.61 -25.96
N HIS A 27 14.00 16.67 -25.91
CA HIS A 27 14.50 18.02 -25.57
C HIS A 27 13.40 18.89 -24.94
N GLY A 28 13.45 19.06 -23.60
CA GLY A 28 12.69 20.11 -22.93
C GLY A 28 11.26 19.76 -22.54
N TYR A 29 10.38 20.77 -22.61
CA TYR A 29 9.00 20.67 -22.16
C TYR A 29 8.04 20.84 -23.32
N LEU A 30 6.96 20.05 -23.33
CA LEU A 30 5.84 20.26 -24.22
C LEU A 30 5.01 21.48 -23.77
N LYS A 31 4.24 22.08 -24.70
CA LYS A 31 3.29 23.16 -24.39
C LYS A 31 2.22 22.65 -23.42
N ASP A 32 1.71 21.45 -23.67
CA ASP A 32 0.59 20.85 -22.94
C ASP A 32 1.01 19.65 -22.08
N TYR A 33 0.23 19.42 -21.02
CA TYR A 33 0.36 18.25 -20.16
C TYR A 33 -0.36 17.04 -20.78
N HIS A 34 0.28 15.89 -20.77
CA HIS A 34 -0.30 14.61 -21.13
C HIS A 34 -0.37 13.66 -19.90
N LEU A 35 -1.42 12.86 -19.83
CA LEU A 35 -1.61 11.87 -18.77
C LEU A 35 -0.54 10.79 -18.85
N LEU A 36 0.13 10.54 -17.74
CA LEU A 36 1.11 9.45 -17.64
C LEU A 36 0.42 8.10 -17.44
N LYS A 37 0.90 7.07 -18.13
CA LYS A 37 0.47 5.70 -17.89
C LYS A 37 0.93 5.24 -16.50
N THR A 38 -0.02 4.96 -15.64
CA THR A 38 0.23 4.40 -14.31
C THR A 38 0.57 2.92 -14.42
N LYS A 39 1.59 2.49 -13.67
CA LYS A 39 1.98 1.09 -13.48
C LYS A 39 1.64 0.66 -12.07
N TYR A 40 1.60 -0.65 -11.83
CA TYR A 40 1.26 -1.22 -10.53
C TYR A 40 2.40 -2.08 -9.99
N THR A 41 2.65 -1.98 -8.69
CA THR A 41 3.65 -2.83 -8.03
C THR A 41 3.15 -4.27 -7.96
N LYS A 42 4.03 -5.24 -8.22
CA LYS A 42 3.66 -6.68 -8.20
C LYS A 42 3.28 -7.18 -6.80
N HIS A 43 3.86 -6.58 -5.77
CA HIS A 43 3.71 -7.06 -4.38
C HIS A 43 2.43 -6.55 -3.70
N ASP A 44 2.16 -5.24 -3.77
CA ASP A 44 1.09 -4.59 -3.02
C ASP A 44 0.03 -3.91 -3.91
N GLY A 45 0.14 -4.06 -5.24
CA GLY A 45 -0.80 -3.52 -6.21
C GLY A 45 -0.84 -1.99 -6.28
N ARG A 46 0.08 -1.29 -5.63
CA ARG A 46 0.05 0.18 -5.54
C ARG A 46 0.41 0.83 -6.87
N PRO A 47 -0.35 1.86 -7.28
CA PRO A 47 -0.04 2.60 -8.50
C PRO A 47 1.21 3.47 -8.32
N TYR A 48 2.06 3.46 -9.35
CA TYR A 48 3.25 4.31 -9.42
C TYR A 48 3.48 4.84 -10.83
N VAL A 49 4.25 5.92 -10.91
CA VAL A 49 4.75 6.50 -12.15
C VAL A 49 6.26 6.67 -12.09
N THR A 50 6.90 6.80 -13.24
CA THR A 50 8.32 7.12 -13.31
C THR A 50 8.48 8.62 -13.57
N LEU A 51 9.11 9.31 -12.64
CA LEU A 51 9.49 10.71 -12.77
C LEU A 51 10.95 10.83 -13.18
N ARG A 52 11.29 11.88 -13.93
CA ARG A 52 12.67 12.17 -14.36
C ARG A 52 12.97 13.65 -14.15
N ASN A 53 14.10 13.93 -13.58
CA ASN A 53 14.67 15.28 -13.53
C ASN A 53 16.03 15.26 -14.27
N PRO A 54 16.06 15.65 -15.56
CA PRO A 54 17.29 15.58 -16.35
C PRO A 54 18.35 16.55 -15.88
N LYS A 55 17.97 17.68 -15.25
CA LYS A 55 18.94 18.65 -14.71
C LYS A 55 19.77 18.06 -13.56
N LEU A 56 19.14 17.18 -12.76
CA LEU A 56 19.79 16.50 -11.63
C LEU A 56 20.21 15.06 -11.96
N GLY A 57 19.99 14.57 -13.19
CA GLY A 57 20.25 13.18 -13.57
C GLY A 57 19.37 12.16 -12.83
N ILE A 58 18.31 12.60 -12.16
CA ILE A 58 17.50 11.73 -11.28
C ILE A 58 16.34 11.08 -12.05
N ARG A 59 16.23 9.76 -11.88
CA ARG A 59 15.05 8.98 -12.27
C ARG A 59 14.48 8.29 -11.03
N ARG A 60 13.20 8.53 -10.72
CA ARG A 60 12.54 8.01 -9.52
C ARG A 60 11.23 7.31 -9.85
N LEU A 61 11.01 6.14 -9.24
CA LEU A 61 9.70 5.50 -9.18
C LEU A 61 8.91 6.13 -8.03
N ALA A 62 7.87 6.87 -8.35
CA ALA A 62 7.07 7.60 -7.39
C ALA A 62 5.69 6.96 -7.23
N LYS A 63 5.32 6.58 -6.02
CA LYS A 63 3.98 6.05 -5.70
C LYS A 63 2.96 7.18 -5.77
N VAL A 64 1.85 6.96 -6.46
CA VAL A 64 0.84 8.00 -6.74
C VAL A 64 0.29 8.63 -5.45
N HIS A 65 -0.15 7.82 -4.46
CA HIS A 65 -0.65 8.35 -3.17
C HIS A 65 0.35 9.27 -2.49
N ARG A 66 1.66 9.00 -2.64
CA ARG A 66 2.70 9.83 -2.05
C ARG A 66 2.85 11.17 -2.77
N LEU A 67 2.67 11.19 -4.09
CA LEU A 67 2.67 12.43 -4.87
C LEU A 67 1.47 13.31 -4.50
N VAL A 68 0.28 12.72 -4.39
CA VAL A 68 -0.93 13.44 -3.94
C VAL A 68 -0.73 14.01 -2.55
N ALA A 69 -0.25 13.21 -1.60
CA ALA A 69 -0.04 13.69 -0.23
C ALA A 69 0.98 14.82 -0.15
N LEU A 70 2.10 14.72 -0.88
CA LEU A 70 3.12 15.78 -0.94
C LEU A 70 2.60 17.08 -1.55
N ALA A 71 1.69 16.99 -2.53
CA ALA A 71 1.17 18.16 -3.22
C ALA A 71 0.02 18.86 -2.48
N TYR A 72 -0.75 18.12 -1.69
CA TYR A 72 -2.04 18.63 -1.17
C TYR A 72 -2.24 18.50 0.33
N ILE A 73 -1.47 17.66 1.03
CA ILE A 73 -1.69 17.41 2.45
C ILE A 73 -0.51 17.95 3.26
N PRO A 74 -0.70 18.97 4.10
CA PRO A 74 0.34 19.47 4.99
C PRO A 74 0.88 18.36 5.90
N ASN A 75 2.19 18.36 6.14
CA ASN A 75 2.86 17.39 7.01
C ASN A 75 3.80 18.10 8.01
N PRO A 76 3.27 18.92 8.94
CA PRO A 76 4.10 19.69 9.87
C PRO A 76 4.91 18.82 10.83
N GLU A 77 4.41 17.62 11.15
CA GLU A 77 5.07 16.64 12.02
C GLU A 77 6.09 15.74 11.27
N ASN A 78 6.32 15.97 9.97
CA ASN A 78 7.21 15.15 9.12
C ASN A 78 6.95 13.64 9.22
N LYS A 79 5.68 13.24 9.32
CA LYS A 79 5.30 11.82 9.39
C LYS A 79 5.75 11.08 8.13
N PRO A 80 6.39 9.91 8.27
CA PRO A 80 7.10 9.26 7.15
C PRO A 80 6.20 8.51 6.17
N ARG A 81 4.96 8.21 6.54
CA ARG A 81 4.06 7.35 5.76
C ARG A 81 2.82 8.09 5.29
N VAL A 82 2.33 7.68 4.11
CA VAL A 82 1.00 8.05 3.63
C VAL A 82 0.12 6.81 3.72
N CYS A 83 -1.01 6.96 4.40
CA CYS A 83 -1.99 5.93 4.67
C CYS A 83 -3.32 6.21 3.95
N HIS A 84 -4.10 5.16 3.67
CA HIS A 84 -5.43 5.24 3.08
C HIS A 84 -6.48 5.03 4.18
N LYS A 85 -7.46 5.92 4.30
CA LYS A 85 -8.54 5.83 5.29
C LYS A 85 -9.41 4.59 5.06
N ASP A 86 -9.73 4.30 3.81
CA ASP A 86 -10.54 3.14 3.39
C ASP A 86 -9.74 1.85 3.22
N ASN A 87 -8.42 1.91 3.37
CA ASN A 87 -7.50 0.79 3.14
C ASN A 87 -7.41 0.27 1.71
N ASN A 88 -7.99 0.97 0.76
CA ASN A 88 -7.89 0.65 -0.66
C ASN A 88 -6.67 1.35 -1.28
N PRO A 89 -5.61 0.63 -1.65
CA PRO A 89 -4.40 1.23 -2.21
C PRO A 89 -4.61 1.87 -3.60
N LEU A 90 -5.75 1.63 -4.22
CA LEU A 90 -6.10 2.18 -5.53
C LEU A 90 -6.85 3.52 -5.42
N ASN A 91 -7.48 3.81 -4.28
CA ASN A 91 -8.18 5.05 -4.03
C ASN A 91 -7.21 6.13 -3.53
N ASN A 92 -6.59 6.84 -4.47
CA ASN A 92 -5.59 7.86 -4.17
C ASN A 92 -6.16 9.29 -4.14
N HIS A 93 -7.46 9.44 -3.95
CA HIS A 93 -8.08 10.73 -3.75
C HIS A 93 -7.55 11.40 -2.47
N VAL A 94 -7.32 12.72 -2.51
CA VAL A 94 -6.72 13.48 -1.40
C VAL A 94 -7.48 13.28 -0.08
N ASP A 95 -8.81 13.26 -0.11
CA ASP A 95 -9.65 13.10 1.08
C ASP A 95 -9.51 11.72 1.73
N ASN A 96 -9.04 10.72 0.97
CA ASN A 96 -8.80 9.37 1.45
C ASN A 96 -7.40 9.18 2.02
N LEU A 97 -6.51 10.15 1.89
CA LEU A 97 -5.12 10.04 2.31
C LEU A 97 -4.85 10.85 3.59
N TYR A 98 -3.89 10.38 4.37
CA TYR A 98 -3.35 11.10 5.52
C TYR A 98 -1.90 10.72 5.79
N TRP A 99 -1.15 11.63 6.42
CA TRP A 99 0.19 11.34 6.91
C TRP A 99 0.13 10.60 8.24
N GLY A 100 0.92 9.56 8.39
CA GLY A 100 0.94 8.75 9.60
C GLY A 100 2.28 8.13 9.91
N THR A 101 2.42 7.65 11.13
CA THR A 101 3.55 6.83 11.59
C THR A 101 3.26 5.35 11.38
N GLN A 102 4.28 4.50 11.58
CA GLN A 102 4.08 3.05 11.58
C GLN A 102 3.13 2.61 12.72
N ALA A 103 3.27 3.23 13.91
CA ALA A 103 2.45 2.89 15.07
C ALA A 103 0.98 3.25 14.84
N GLU A 104 0.68 4.43 14.30
CA GLU A 104 -0.67 4.86 13.96
C GLU A 104 -1.31 3.93 12.92
N ASN A 105 -0.58 3.59 11.85
CA ASN A 105 -1.07 2.67 10.83
C ASN A 105 -1.36 1.27 11.39
N MET A 106 -0.51 0.78 12.30
CA MET A 106 -0.73 -0.50 12.99
C MET A 106 -1.93 -0.44 13.94
N SER A 107 -2.11 0.68 14.65
CA SER A 107 -3.25 0.90 15.53
C SER A 107 -4.56 0.94 14.74
N GLN A 108 -4.59 1.69 13.63
CA GLN A 108 -5.74 1.74 12.73
C GLN A 108 -6.09 0.35 12.18
N MET A 109 -5.10 -0.42 11.77
CA MET A 109 -5.30 -1.81 11.30
C MET A 109 -5.93 -2.70 12.38
N ARG A 110 -5.63 -2.47 13.67
CA ARG A 110 -6.24 -3.21 14.80
C ARG A 110 -7.69 -2.77 15.03
N LEU A 111 -7.96 -1.46 14.99
CA LEU A 111 -9.30 -0.88 15.14
C LEU A 111 -10.24 -1.38 14.06
N ASP A 112 -9.78 -1.43 12.81
CA ASP A 112 -10.55 -1.94 11.67
C ASP A 112 -10.73 -3.47 11.71
N LYS A 113 -10.35 -4.14 12.79
CA LYS A 113 -10.41 -5.61 12.95
C LYS A 113 -9.72 -6.38 11.81
N ARG A 114 -8.82 -5.73 11.06
CA ARG A 114 -8.03 -6.31 9.97
C ARG A 114 -6.83 -7.10 10.47
N ASP A 115 -6.76 -7.37 11.76
CA ASP A 115 -5.77 -8.29 12.28
C ASP A 115 -6.11 -9.71 11.79
N TYR A 116 -5.70 -10.02 10.57
CA TYR A 116 -5.77 -11.35 9.96
C TYR A 116 -5.07 -12.45 10.78
N ARG A 117 -4.57 -12.09 11.97
CA ARG A 117 -3.83 -12.98 12.87
C ARG A 117 -4.71 -13.73 13.86
N LYS A 118 -6.03 -13.51 13.86
CA LYS A 118 -6.91 -14.14 14.83
C LYS A 118 -7.83 -15.17 14.18
N VAL A 119 -7.36 -16.41 14.15
CA VAL A 119 -8.31 -17.55 14.16
C VAL A 119 -8.96 -17.49 15.53
N SER A 120 -10.30 -17.43 15.60
CA SER A 120 -11.00 -17.39 16.88
C SER A 120 -10.67 -18.62 17.71
N ILE A 121 -10.62 -18.51 19.04
CA ILE A 121 -10.32 -19.63 19.94
C ILE A 121 -11.28 -20.80 19.70
N ARG A 122 -12.55 -20.50 19.39
CA ARG A 122 -13.56 -21.52 19.03
C ARG A 122 -13.18 -22.32 17.77
N ALA A 123 -12.45 -21.71 16.84
CA ALA A 123 -12.02 -22.36 15.62
C ALA A 123 -10.70 -23.14 15.76
N HIS A 124 -9.95 -22.98 16.86
CA HIS A 124 -8.67 -23.67 17.05
C HIS A 124 -8.81 -25.20 16.98
N ARG A 125 -9.80 -25.78 17.68
CA ARG A 125 -10.08 -27.23 17.62
C ARG A 125 -10.30 -27.73 16.19
N ARG A 126 -11.01 -26.94 15.38
CA ARG A 126 -11.28 -27.26 13.97
C ARG A 126 -10.01 -27.16 13.11
N VAL A 127 -9.13 -26.19 13.37
CA VAL A 127 -7.82 -26.07 12.71
C VAL A 127 -6.96 -27.31 13.04
N ILE A 128 -6.88 -27.70 14.31
CA ILE A 128 -6.12 -28.87 14.76
C ILE A 128 -6.65 -30.15 14.09
N ARG A 129 -7.97 -30.35 14.10
CA ARG A 129 -8.61 -31.50 13.45
C ARG A 129 -8.34 -31.56 11.94
N LEU A 130 -8.38 -30.43 11.24
CA LEU A 130 -8.06 -30.39 9.80
C LEU A 130 -6.58 -30.70 9.56
N LYS A 131 -5.71 -30.28 10.46
CA LYS A 131 -4.28 -30.60 10.38
C LYS A 131 -4.02 -32.10 10.60
N SER A 132 -4.68 -32.73 11.59
CA SER A 132 -4.58 -34.19 11.83
C SER A 132 -5.16 -35.03 10.68
N LEU A 133 -6.08 -34.47 9.90
CA LEU A 133 -6.59 -35.07 8.67
C LEU A 133 -5.67 -34.83 7.44
N GLY A 134 -4.42 -34.41 7.66
CA GLY A 134 -3.43 -34.22 6.60
C GLY A 134 -3.54 -32.93 5.79
N TRP A 135 -4.40 -31.97 6.19
CA TRP A 135 -4.50 -30.72 5.45
C TRP A 135 -3.24 -29.86 5.65
N SER A 136 -2.75 -29.27 4.55
CA SER A 136 -1.68 -28.30 4.64
C SER A 136 -2.16 -27.01 5.34
N SER A 137 -1.25 -26.34 6.06
CA SER A 137 -1.57 -25.04 6.70
C SER A 137 -2.06 -23.98 5.72
N SER A 138 -1.59 -24.03 4.46
CA SER A 138 -2.05 -23.15 3.39
C SER A 138 -3.51 -23.44 3.00
N ARG A 139 -3.90 -24.73 2.89
CA ARG A 139 -5.28 -25.15 2.59
C ARG A 139 -6.23 -24.78 3.72
N ILE A 140 -5.80 -24.97 4.96
CA ILE A 140 -6.56 -24.54 6.15
C ILE A 140 -6.71 -23.02 6.16
N GLY A 141 -5.64 -22.28 5.89
CA GLY A 141 -5.64 -20.81 5.84
C GLY A 141 -6.66 -20.27 4.84
N LYS A 142 -6.71 -20.83 3.63
CA LYS A 142 -7.71 -20.49 2.61
C LYS A 142 -9.15 -20.69 3.12
N ARG A 143 -9.43 -21.82 3.80
CA ARG A 143 -10.77 -22.10 4.35
C ARG A 143 -11.19 -21.15 5.46
N PHE A 144 -10.26 -20.71 6.30
CA PHE A 144 -10.52 -19.76 7.39
C PHE A 144 -10.30 -18.29 6.99
N LYS A 145 -9.99 -18.02 5.72
CA LYS A 145 -9.69 -16.68 5.17
C LYS A 145 -8.57 -15.98 5.95
N VAL A 146 -7.56 -16.74 6.35
CA VAL A 146 -6.35 -16.26 7.04
C VAL A 146 -5.10 -16.77 6.33
N ASN A 147 -3.95 -16.13 6.57
CA ASN A 147 -2.70 -16.60 6.00
C ASN A 147 -2.16 -17.86 6.71
N ARG A 148 -1.25 -18.57 6.04
CA ARG A 148 -0.57 -19.78 6.58
C ARG A 148 0.08 -19.53 7.94
N THR A 149 0.67 -18.36 8.14
CA THR A 149 1.36 -18.00 9.39
C THR A 149 0.41 -17.97 10.59
N CYS A 150 -0.83 -17.53 10.39
CA CYS A 150 -1.87 -17.57 11.44
C CYS A 150 -2.23 -18.99 11.83
N ILE A 151 -2.35 -19.89 10.86
CA ILE A 151 -2.61 -21.31 11.12
C ILE A 151 -1.43 -21.94 11.87
N ASN A 152 -0.19 -21.72 11.42
CA ASN A 152 0.99 -22.25 12.10
C ASN A 152 1.10 -21.75 13.54
N ARG A 153 0.77 -20.49 13.82
CA ARG A 153 0.74 -19.95 15.19
C ARG A 153 -0.27 -20.66 16.08
N VAL A 154 -1.45 -21.01 15.53
CA VAL A 154 -2.43 -21.82 16.26
C VAL A 154 -1.86 -23.22 16.52
N LEU A 155 -1.31 -23.88 15.52
CA LEU A 155 -0.76 -25.23 15.64
C LEU A 155 0.39 -25.28 16.66
N ASN A 156 1.34 -24.36 16.58
CA ASN A 156 2.48 -24.30 17.52
C ASN A 156 2.03 -24.10 18.97
N LYS A 157 0.95 -23.33 19.20
CA LYS A 157 0.39 -23.16 20.55
C LYS A 157 -0.13 -24.46 21.13
N TYR A 158 -0.55 -25.41 20.31
CA TYR A 158 -1.14 -26.68 20.74
C TYR A 158 -0.25 -27.89 20.46
N GLU A 159 0.95 -27.68 19.92
CA GLU A 159 1.91 -28.76 19.61
C GLU A 159 2.33 -29.53 20.87
N ALA A 160 2.43 -28.83 22.01
CA ALA A 160 2.67 -29.43 23.32
C ALA A 160 1.52 -30.31 23.85
N LEU A 161 0.32 -30.17 23.28
CA LEU A 161 -0.87 -30.96 23.65
C LEU A 161 -1.10 -32.13 22.67
N LEU A 162 -0.31 -32.21 21.57
CA LEU A 162 -0.41 -33.25 20.55
C LEU A 162 0.75 -34.29 20.68
N LYS A 163 1.67 -34.08 21.62
CA LYS A 163 2.68 -35.04 22.08
C LYS A 163 2.19 -35.76 23.34
#